data_964caebc6cff18f9899db19d06121fa1
#
_entry.id   964caebc6cff18f9899db19d06121fa1
#
_cell.length_a   1.000
_cell.length_b   1.000
_cell.length_c   1.000
_cell.angle_alpha   90.00
_cell.angle_beta   90.00
_cell.angle_gamma   90.00
#
_symmetry.space_group_name_H-M   'P 1'
#
loop_
_entity.id
_entity.type
_entity.pdbx_description
1 polymer ?
#
loop_
_entity_poly.entity_id
_entity_poly.type
_entity_poly.pdbx_seq_one_letter_code
_entity_poly.pdbx_strand_id
1 'polypeptide(L)'
;CARPHAAPAEVGADPASLAQAAGRLHAQQPERFALAVAALRQRVPGLAAVEAETGRDGRCTLRFRDAHDEEAFDVQQLAEGTRRLFAWLLLLHEVPPHSLLALETPECRLHPDLLPELADLLRAASLQGTQVLIATHAPALLNALTLDEILCLRRDASGVSVTCAGASEDLRALYEAGEAPGRLWAQGLFEAL
;
A
#
# COMPACT_ATOMS: atom_id res chain seq x y z
N CYS A 1 16.61 -23.47 13.08
CA CYS A 1 16.95 -22.11 13.55
C CYS A 1 16.72 -21.15 12.40
N ALA A 2 15.60 -20.43 12.42
CA ALA A 2 15.38 -19.34 11.49
C ALA A 2 16.33 -18.19 11.84
N ARG A 3 17.05 -17.68 10.86
CA ARG A 3 17.84 -16.45 11.03
C ARG A 3 16.85 -15.31 11.28
N PRO A 4 17.11 -14.40 12.23
CA PRO A 4 16.28 -13.22 12.37
C PRO A 4 16.37 -12.43 11.07
N HIS A 5 15.25 -12.29 10.36
CA HIS A 5 15.17 -11.36 9.25
C HIS A 5 15.43 -9.96 9.82
N ALA A 6 16.27 -9.21 9.12
CA ALA A 6 16.44 -7.79 9.40
C ALA A 6 15.06 -7.12 9.51
N ALA A 7 14.92 -6.22 10.49
CA ALA A 7 13.70 -5.44 10.64
C ALA A 7 13.29 -4.86 9.27
N PRO A 8 12.00 -4.92 8.91
CA PRO A 8 11.54 -4.35 7.66
C PRO A 8 11.99 -2.90 7.62
N ALA A 9 12.67 -2.53 6.55
CA ALA A 9 13.04 -1.14 6.33
C ALA A 9 11.73 -0.34 6.26
N GLU A 10 11.53 0.60 7.16
CA GLU A 10 10.43 1.56 7.06
C GLU A 10 10.56 2.28 5.73
N VAL A 11 9.64 1.99 4.82
CA VAL A 11 9.50 2.76 3.60
C VAL A 11 8.56 3.91 3.92
N GLY A 12 9.12 4.98 4.45
CA GLY A 12 8.39 6.22 4.70
C GLY A 12 8.14 7.00 3.41
N ALA A 13 7.06 7.78 3.37
CA ALA A 13 6.80 8.72 2.28
C ALA A 13 7.58 10.05 2.43
N ASP A 14 8.42 10.17 3.46
CA ASP A 14 9.35 11.28 3.54
C ASP A 14 10.46 11.15 2.47
N PRO A 15 10.93 12.28 1.92
CA PRO A 15 11.85 12.28 0.80
C PRO A 15 13.13 11.45 1.01
N ALA A 16 13.67 11.45 2.21
CA ALA A 16 14.94 10.77 2.50
C ALA A 16 14.77 9.25 2.58
N SER A 17 13.74 8.78 3.31
CA SER A 17 13.43 7.35 3.41
C SER A 17 13.04 6.77 2.06
N LEU A 18 12.26 7.51 1.26
CA LEU A 18 11.87 7.10 -0.09
C LEU A 18 13.08 6.96 -1.01
N ALA A 19 13.99 7.94 -0.99
CA ALA A 19 15.21 7.88 -1.79
C ALA A 19 16.12 6.71 -1.38
N GLN A 20 16.26 6.45 -0.09
CA GLN A 20 17.03 5.30 0.39
C GLN A 20 16.41 3.95 -0.01
N ALA A 21 15.10 3.80 0.12
CA ALA A 21 14.39 2.58 -0.28
C ALA A 21 14.56 2.33 -1.79
N ALA A 22 14.37 3.37 -2.61
CA ALA A 22 14.56 3.28 -4.05
C ALA A 22 16.00 2.92 -4.42
N GLY A 23 16.99 3.55 -3.76
CA GLY A 23 18.41 3.26 -3.97
C GLY A 23 18.79 1.83 -3.61
N ARG A 24 18.29 1.31 -2.47
CA ARG A 24 18.49 -0.09 -2.09
C ARG A 24 17.90 -1.05 -3.13
N LEU A 25 16.64 -0.83 -3.50
CA LEU A 25 15.97 -1.69 -4.48
C LEU A 25 16.66 -1.63 -5.84
N HIS A 26 17.04 -0.44 -6.29
CA HIS A 26 17.79 -0.26 -7.54
C HIS A 26 19.14 -0.97 -7.54
N ALA A 27 19.91 -0.89 -6.45
CA ALA A 27 21.22 -1.52 -6.33
C ALA A 27 21.14 -3.05 -6.19
N GLN A 28 20.16 -3.57 -5.46
CA GLN A 28 20.06 -4.99 -5.15
C GLN A 28 19.21 -5.77 -6.15
N GLN A 29 18.16 -5.15 -6.68
CA GLN A 29 17.15 -5.77 -7.54
C GLN A 29 16.69 -4.77 -8.63
N PRO A 30 17.54 -4.42 -9.58
CA PRO A 30 17.26 -3.37 -10.58
C PRO A 30 16.01 -3.66 -11.42
N GLU A 31 15.74 -4.93 -11.70
CA GLU A 31 14.52 -5.33 -12.43
C GLU A 31 13.25 -5.02 -11.65
N ARG A 32 13.24 -5.26 -10.34
CA ARG A 32 12.10 -4.94 -9.48
C ARG A 32 11.92 -3.43 -9.31
N PHE A 33 13.02 -2.69 -9.22
CA PHE A 33 12.96 -1.23 -9.26
C PHE A 33 12.33 -0.72 -10.56
N ALA A 34 12.74 -1.27 -11.70
CA ALA A 34 12.17 -0.92 -12.99
C ALA A 34 10.65 -1.21 -13.06
N LEU A 35 10.21 -2.34 -12.49
CA LEU A 35 8.78 -2.66 -12.39
C LEU A 35 8.03 -1.66 -11.51
N ALA A 36 8.57 -1.29 -10.35
CA ALA A 36 7.97 -0.27 -9.48
C ALA A 36 7.85 1.09 -10.18
N VAL A 37 8.89 1.50 -10.91
CA VAL A 37 8.88 2.73 -11.72
C VAL A 37 7.86 2.65 -12.85
N ALA A 38 7.77 1.52 -13.56
CA ALA A 38 6.79 1.32 -14.62
C ALA A 38 5.36 1.41 -14.08
N ALA A 39 5.10 0.79 -12.93
CA ALA A 39 3.82 0.86 -12.24
C ALA A 39 3.47 2.30 -11.80
N LEU A 40 4.44 3.07 -11.32
CA LEU A 40 4.24 4.48 -10.97
C LEU A 40 3.90 5.32 -12.20
N ARG A 41 4.63 5.13 -13.31
CA ARG A 41 4.41 5.87 -14.57
C ARG A 41 3.02 5.64 -15.16
N GLN A 42 2.46 4.45 -15.01
CA GLN A 42 1.09 4.17 -15.45
C GLN A 42 0.03 4.97 -14.68
N ARG A 43 0.38 5.44 -13.47
CA ARG A 43 -0.54 6.05 -12.51
C ARG A 43 -0.35 7.55 -12.34
N VAL A 44 0.79 8.06 -12.76
CA VAL A 44 1.13 9.48 -12.67
C VAL A 44 1.24 10.03 -14.08
N PRO A 45 0.19 10.71 -14.59
CA PRO A 45 0.22 11.29 -15.92
C PRO A 45 1.39 12.27 -16.08
N GLY A 46 2.08 12.17 -17.20
CA GLY A 46 3.23 13.03 -17.50
C GLY A 46 4.57 12.54 -16.93
N LEU A 47 4.59 11.57 -16.02
CA LEU A 47 5.85 11.06 -15.49
C LEU A 47 6.58 10.19 -16.55
N ALA A 48 7.72 10.69 -17.06
CA ALA A 48 8.50 10.01 -18.08
C ALA A 48 9.55 9.04 -17.52
N ALA A 49 10.26 9.43 -16.45
CA ALA A 49 11.31 8.62 -15.87
C ALA A 49 11.50 8.89 -14.38
N VAL A 50 12.05 7.89 -13.67
CA VAL A 50 12.58 8.01 -12.31
C VAL A 50 13.97 7.43 -12.30
N GLU A 51 14.94 8.23 -11.89
CA GLU A 51 16.36 7.88 -11.80
C GLU A 51 16.78 7.84 -10.34
N ALA A 52 17.47 6.78 -9.94
CA ALA A 52 18.04 6.63 -8.60
C ALA A 52 19.56 6.62 -8.72
N GLU A 53 20.23 7.60 -8.14
CA GLU A 53 21.67 7.71 -8.13
C GLU A 53 22.21 7.61 -6.71
N THR A 54 23.15 6.73 -6.47
CA THR A 54 23.81 6.63 -5.16
C THR A 54 25.16 7.31 -5.22
N GLY A 55 25.30 8.36 -4.43
CA GLY A 55 26.55 9.11 -4.32
C GLY A 55 27.66 8.31 -3.62
N ARG A 56 28.89 8.81 -3.66
CA ARG A 56 30.05 8.20 -2.98
C ARG A 56 29.92 8.18 -1.45
N ASP A 57 29.09 9.03 -0.92
CA ASP A 57 28.73 9.12 0.51
C ASP A 57 27.64 8.12 0.93
N GLY A 58 27.16 7.28 0.00
CA GLY A 58 26.10 6.29 0.24
C GLY A 58 24.69 6.89 0.26
N ARG A 59 24.55 8.19 0.02
CA ARG A 59 23.22 8.81 -0.08
C ARG A 59 22.64 8.56 -1.47
N CYS A 60 21.37 8.20 -1.51
CA CYS A 60 20.63 8.09 -2.74
C CYS A 60 19.87 9.38 -3.04
N THR A 61 19.94 9.82 -4.28
CA THR A 61 19.15 10.93 -4.82
C THR A 61 18.16 10.37 -5.83
N LEU A 62 16.90 10.79 -5.75
CA LEU A 62 15.87 10.48 -6.72
C LEU A 62 15.59 11.69 -7.58
N ARG A 63 15.65 11.49 -8.89
CA ARG A 63 15.27 12.49 -9.88
C ARG A 63 14.11 11.99 -10.72
N PHE A 64 13.17 12.87 -10.96
CA PHE A 64 11.96 12.60 -11.73
C PHE A 64 11.98 13.47 -12.97
N ARG A 65 11.54 12.91 -14.09
CA ARG A 65 11.40 13.66 -15.35
C ARG A 65 9.95 13.65 -15.79
N ASP A 66 9.45 14.81 -16.16
CA ASP A 66 8.18 14.95 -16.85
C ASP A 66 8.36 14.72 -18.36
N ALA A 67 7.32 14.24 -19.03
CA ALA A 67 7.35 14.03 -20.49
C ALA A 67 7.33 15.33 -21.28
N HIS A 68 6.92 16.43 -20.66
CA HIS A 68 6.76 17.76 -21.27
C HIS A 68 7.79 18.77 -20.78
N ASP A 69 8.66 18.38 -19.83
CA ASP A 69 9.71 19.24 -19.30
C ASP A 69 11.07 18.55 -19.39
N GLU A 70 12.06 19.25 -19.90
CA GLU A 70 13.44 18.73 -20.00
C GLU A 70 14.16 18.73 -18.64
N GLU A 71 13.72 19.56 -17.70
CA GLU A 71 14.32 19.65 -16.38
C GLU A 71 13.85 18.50 -15.46
N ALA A 72 14.83 17.80 -14.88
CA ALA A 72 14.55 16.83 -13.85
C ALA A 72 14.26 17.53 -12.52
N PHE A 73 13.23 17.09 -11.82
CA PHE A 73 12.83 17.63 -10.53
C PHE A 73 13.11 16.64 -9.39
N ASP A 74 13.21 17.18 -8.19
CA ASP A 74 13.59 16.42 -7.00
C ASP A 74 12.35 15.76 -6.34
N VAL A 75 12.57 14.72 -5.57
CA VAL A 75 11.54 14.03 -4.78
C VAL A 75 10.72 14.96 -3.88
N GLN A 76 11.32 16.07 -3.43
CA GLN A 76 10.64 17.09 -2.62
C GLN A 76 9.56 17.85 -3.37
N GLN A 77 9.68 17.94 -4.69
CA GLN A 77 8.73 18.65 -5.57
C GLN A 77 7.53 17.76 -5.96
N LEU A 78 7.59 16.46 -5.68
CA LEU A 78 6.46 15.56 -5.87
C LEU A 78 5.33 15.85 -4.87
N ALA A 79 4.09 15.73 -5.35
CA ALA A 79 2.92 15.69 -4.48
C ALA A 79 3.04 14.55 -3.46
N GLU A 80 2.59 14.78 -2.23
CA GLU A 80 2.70 13.80 -1.16
C GLU A 80 2.03 12.47 -1.48
N GLY A 81 0.86 12.50 -2.13
CA GLY A 81 0.16 11.30 -2.59
C GLY A 81 0.98 10.47 -3.57
N THR A 82 1.68 11.12 -4.50
CA THR A 82 2.58 10.44 -5.45
C THR A 82 3.78 9.82 -4.75
N ARG A 83 4.39 10.51 -3.79
CA ARG A 83 5.48 9.95 -2.97
C ARG A 83 5.01 8.73 -2.20
N ARG A 84 3.82 8.77 -1.62
CA ARG A 84 3.26 7.66 -0.87
C ARG A 84 2.93 6.48 -1.75
N LEU A 85 2.34 6.73 -2.92
CA LEU A 85 2.10 5.67 -3.90
C LEU A 85 3.42 5.01 -4.32
N PHE A 86 4.46 5.80 -4.58
CA PHE A 86 5.77 5.23 -4.94
C PHE A 86 6.38 4.43 -3.78
N ALA A 87 6.23 4.91 -2.53
CA ALA A 87 6.66 4.15 -1.36
C ALA A 87 5.98 2.77 -1.28
N TRP A 88 4.67 2.70 -1.53
CA TRP A 88 3.94 1.42 -1.60
C TRP A 88 4.45 0.51 -2.71
N LEU A 89 4.67 1.06 -3.90
CA LEU A 89 5.20 0.29 -5.02
C LEU A 89 6.60 -0.26 -4.72
N LEU A 90 7.49 0.54 -4.15
CA LEU A 90 8.82 0.07 -3.75
C LEU A 90 8.72 -1.03 -2.67
N LEU A 91 7.91 -0.83 -1.63
CA LEU A 91 7.71 -1.80 -0.56
C LEU A 91 7.22 -3.15 -1.11
N LEU A 92 6.18 -3.13 -1.94
CA LEU A 92 5.59 -4.34 -2.50
C LEU A 92 6.54 -5.09 -3.43
N HIS A 93 7.44 -4.37 -4.11
CA HIS A 93 8.49 -4.99 -4.91
C HIS A 93 9.73 -5.43 -4.09
N GLU A 94 9.93 -4.88 -2.89
CA GLU A 94 11.03 -5.27 -1.97
C GLU A 94 10.65 -6.48 -1.11
N VAL A 95 9.38 -6.61 -0.72
CA VAL A 95 8.90 -7.69 0.16
C VAL A 95 9.16 -9.07 -0.47
N PRO A 96 9.86 -9.98 0.23
CA PRO A 96 10.06 -11.33 -0.24
C PRO A 96 8.74 -12.11 -0.28
N PRO A 97 8.58 -13.06 -1.21
CA PRO A 97 7.46 -14.02 -1.16
C PRO A 97 7.41 -14.76 0.19
N HIS A 98 6.21 -15.18 0.60
CA HIS A 98 5.98 -15.88 1.86
C HIS A 98 6.33 -15.10 3.14
N SER A 99 6.25 -13.77 3.06
CA SER A 99 6.39 -12.86 4.20
C SER A 99 5.03 -12.48 4.78
N LEU A 100 5.07 -11.85 5.95
CA LEU A 100 3.92 -11.14 6.54
C LEU A 100 4.12 -9.63 6.35
N LEU A 101 3.16 -8.98 5.73
CA LEU A 101 3.06 -7.54 5.59
C LEU A 101 1.91 -7.03 6.45
N ALA A 102 2.23 -6.36 7.55
CA ALA A 102 1.24 -5.74 8.43
C ALA A 102 1.27 -4.21 8.23
N LEU A 103 0.13 -3.63 7.90
CA LEU A 103 -0.02 -2.23 7.56
C LEU A 103 -1.06 -1.57 8.46
N GLU A 104 -0.74 -0.41 9.00
CA GLU A 104 -1.68 0.43 9.73
C GLU A 104 -2.00 1.68 8.92
N THR A 105 -3.29 1.93 8.71
CA THR A 105 -3.82 3.08 7.95
C THR A 105 -3.07 3.36 6.63
N PRO A 106 -2.96 2.37 5.73
CA PRO A 106 -2.19 2.52 4.50
C PRO A 106 -2.78 3.57 3.55
N GLU A 107 -4.07 3.87 3.71
CA GLU A 107 -4.79 4.89 2.97
C GLU A 107 -4.45 6.33 3.36
N CYS A 108 -3.77 6.53 4.49
CA CYS A 108 -3.48 7.86 5.01
C CYS A 108 -2.78 8.72 3.96
N ARG A 109 -3.36 9.91 3.67
CA ARG A 109 -2.87 10.90 2.67
C ARG A 109 -2.79 10.39 1.22
N LEU A 110 -3.43 9.29 0.89
CA LEU A 110 -3.71 8.92 -0.49
C LEU A 110 -5.02 9.58 -0.95
N HIS A 111 -5.08 9.91 -2.24
CA HIS A 111 -6.35 10.32 -2.83
C HIS A 111 -7.32 9.14 -2.82
N PRO A 112 -8.61 9.33 -2.50
CA PRO A 112 -9.59 8.24 -2.46
C PRO A 112 -9.63 7.38 -3.73
N ASP A 113 -9.42 7.97 -4.90
CA ASP A 113 -9.42 7.27 -6.19
C ASP A 113 -8.26 6.26 -6.32
N LEU A 114 -7.21 6.37 -5.49
CA LEU A 114 -6.09 5.43 -5.47
C LEU A 114 -6.31 4.23 -4.54
N LEU A 115 -7.39 4.23 -3.73
CA LEU A 115 -7.61 3.17 -2.75
C LEU A 115 -8.02 1.83 -3.37
N PRO A 116 -8.87 1.78 -4.42
CA PRO A 116 -9.12 0.53 -5.13
C PRO A 116 -7.84 -0.07 -5.70
N GLU A 117 -6.97 0.78 -6.24
CA GLU A 117 -5.71 0.37 -6.81
C GLU A 117 -4.71 -0.14 -5.75
N LEU A 118 -4.66 0.52 -4.59
CA LEU A 118 -3.89 0.03 -3.45
C LEU A 118 -4.38 -1.37 -3.01
N ALA A 119 -5.69 -1.58 -2.93
CA ALA A 119 -6.27 -2.88 -2.59
C ALA A 119 -5.86 -3.96 -3.62
N ASP A 120 -5.89 -3.64 -4.91
CA ASP A 120 -5.49 -4.57 -5.97
C ASP A 120 -3.99 -4.90 -5.93
N LEU A 121 -3.13 -3.93 -5.65
CA LEU A 121 -1.70 -4.15 -5.44
C LEU A 121 -1.43 -5.09 -4.25
N LEU A 122 -2.15 -4.90 -3.16
CA LEU A 122 -2.02 -5.74 -1.96
C LEU A 122 -2.56 -7.16 -2.19
N ARG A 123 -3.67 -7.31 -2.94
CA ARG A 123 -4.15 -8.62 -3.39
C ARG A 123 -3.13 -9.33 -4.28
N ALA A 124 -2.53 -8.61 -5.23
CA ALA A 124 -1.51 -9.18 -6.10
C ALA A 124 -0.31 -9.70 -5.29
N ALA A 125 0.13 -8.98 -4.26
CA ALA A 125 1.17 -9.46 -3.34
C ALA A 125 0.73 -10.70 -2.56
N SER A 126 -0.53 -10.74 -2.12
CA SER A 126 -1.09 -11.91 -1.42
C SER A 126 -1.13 -13.15 -2.32
N LEU A 127 -1.51 -13.01 -3.58
CA LEU A 127 -1.51 -14.11 -4.56
C LEU A 127 -0.10 -14.66 -4.84
N GLN A 128 0.94 -13.85 -4.60
CA GLN A 128 2.34 -14.29 -4.68
C GLN A 128 2.85 -14.93 -3.38
N GLY A 129 1.98 -15.17 -2.41
CA GLY A 129 2.28 -15.88 -1.16
C GLY A 129 2.64 -14.95 0.02
N THR A 130 2.55 -13.63 -0.11
CA THR A 130 2.71 -12.71 1.01
C THR A 130 1.41 -12.63 1.80
N GLN A 131 1.45 -12.91 3.10
CA GLN A 131 0.28 -12.66 3.95
C GLN A 131 0.18 -11.15 4.20
N VAL A 132 -0.98 -10.55 3.87
CA VAL A 132 -1.21 -9.11 4.06
C VAL A 132 -2.27 -8.90 5.13
N LEU A 133 -1.95 -8.12 6.16
CA LEU A 133 -2.88 -7.66 7.19
C LEU A 133 -2.94 -6.14 7.16
N ILE A 134 -4.16 -5.60 7.12
CA ILE A 134 -4.41 -4.16 7.09
C ILE A 134 -5.31 -3.78 8.27
N ALA A 135 -4.87 -2.82 9.07
CA ALA A 135 -5.73 -2.14 10.02
C ALA A 135 -6.16 -0.79 9.44
N THR A 136 -7.46 -0.59 9.29
CA THR A 136 -8.04 0.63 8.71
C THR A 136 -9.36 1.00 9.37
N HIS A 137 -9.67 2.29 9.34
CA HIS A 137 -10.97 2.86 9.69
C HIS A 137 -11.58 3.65 8.51
N ALA A 138 -11.03 3.51 7.31
CA ALA A 138 -11.45 4.28 6.14
C ALA A 138 -12.55 3.55 5.35
N PRO A 139 -13.80 4.07 5.31
CA PRO A 139 -14.87 3.48 4.51
C PRO A 139 -14.49 3.34 3.03
N ALA A 140 -13.74 4.30 2.51
CA ALA A 140 -13.31 4.29 1.12
C ALA A 140 -12.38 3.11 0.79
N LEU A 141 -11.49 2.70 1.71
CA LEU A 141 -10.68 1.50 1.52
C LEU A 141 -11.52 0.23 1.66
N LEU A 142 -12.45 0.19 2.64
CA LEU A 142 -13.37 -0.95 2.80
C LEU A 142 -14.24 -1.17 1.55
N ASN A 143 -14.63 -0.11 0.83
CA ASN A 143 -15.37 -0.24 -0.43
C ASN A 143 -14.59 -0.94 -1.54
N ALA A 144 -13.27 -0.99 -1.44
CA ALA A 144 -12.42 -1.71 -2.38
C ALA A 144 -12.22 -3.20 -2.00
N LEU A 145 -12.79 -3.64 -0.89
CA LEU A 145 -12.67 -5.00 -0.37
C LEU A 145 -14.00 -5.76 -0.48
N THR A 146 -13.90 -7.09 -0.48
CA THR A 146 -15.06 -7.97 -0.30
C THR A 146 -15.32 -8.19 1.18
N LEU A 147 -16.54 -8.62 1.55
CA LEU A 147 -16.85 -8.93 2.95
C LEU A 147 -15.99 -10.07 3.53
N ASP A 148 -15.53 -10.99 2.67
CA ASP A 148 -14.69 -12.12 3.10
C ASP A 148 -13.23 -11.68 3.39
N GLU A 149 -12.82 -10.49 2.93
CA GLU A 149 -11.52 -9.90 3.23
C GLU A 149 -11.53 -9.04 4.51
N ILE A 150 -12.71 -8.83 5.13
CA ILE A 150 -12.88 -7.93 6.26
C ILE A 150 -13.06 -8.71 7.57
N LEU A 151 -12.17 -8.46 8.52
CA LEU A 151 -12.24 -8.99 9.88
C LEU A 151 -12.64 -7.86 10.84
N CYS A 152 -13.71 -8.05 11.57
CA CYS A 152 -14.18 -7.14 12.61
C CYS A 152 -13.61 -7.57 13.96
N LEU A 153 -12.89 -6.68 14.62
CA LEU A 153 -12.34 -6.90 15.95
C LEU A 153 -13.19 -6.13 16.96
N ARG A 154 -13.76 -6.85 17.91
CA ARG A 154 -14.56 -6.28 18.99
C ARG A 154 -13.95 -6.62 20.34
N ARG A 155 -13.87 -5.62 21.21
CA ARG A 155 -13.42 -5.81 22.59
C ARG A 155 -14.57 -5.63 23.54
N ASP A 156 -14.79 -6.62 24.40
CA ASP A 156 -15.75 -6.58 25.49
C ASP A 156 -15.10 -6.98 26.83
N ALA A 157 -15.90 -7.17 27.87
CA ALA A 157 -15.43 -7.55 29.20
C ALA A 157 -14.80 -8.97 29.23
N SER A 158 -15.11 -9.82 28.27
CA SER A 158 -14.60 -11.20 28.15
C SER A 158 -13.29 -11.30 27.35
N GLY A 159 -12.95 -10.25 26.59
CA GLY A 159 -11.73 -10.22 25.77
C GLY A 159 -11.91 -9.58 24.41
N VAL A 160 -11.18 -10.10 23.42
CA VAL A 160 -11.27 -9.66 22.01
C VAL A 160 -11.86 -10.80 21.19
N SER A 161 -12.95 -10.51 20.50
CA SER A 161 -13.53 -11.40 19.46
C SER A 161 -13.11 -10.93 18.07
N VAL A 162 -12.96 -11.87 17.14
CA VAL A 162 -12.69 -11.62 15.75
C VAL A 162 -13.74 -12.33 14.92
N THR A 163 -14.46 -11.58 14.09
CA THR A 163 -15.52 -12.12 13.23
C THR A 163 -15.28 -11.69 11.79
N CYS A 164 -15.39 -12.62 10.83
CA CYS A 164 -15.38 -12.26 9.41
C CYS A 164 -16.70 -11.60 9.03
N ALA A 165 -16.67 -10.44 8.39
CA ALA A 165 -17.89 -9.75 7.96
C ALA A 165 -18.71 -10.59 6.99
N GLY A 166 -18.04 -11.38 6.14
CA GLY A 166 -18.68 -12.31 5.22
C GLY A 166 -19.39 -13.49 5.90
N ALA A 167 -19.21 -13.73 7.21
CA ALA A 167 -19.94 -14.75 7.93
C ALA A 167 -21.37 -14.30 8.36
N SER A 168 -21.66 -12.99 8.25
CA SER A 168 -23.00 -12.45 8.57
C SER A 168 -23.92 -12.56 7.36
N GLU A 169 -25.05 -13.27 7.53
CA GLU A 169 -26.07 -13.41 6.48
C GLU A 169 -26.70 -12.05 6.13
N ASP A 170 -26.94 -11.20 7.12
CA ASP A 170 -27.52 -9.87 6.93
C ASP A 170 -26.59 -8.97 6.11
N LEU A 171 -25.29 -8.94 6.45
CA LEU A 171 -24.32 -8.15 5.67
C LEU A 171 -24.16 -8.69 4.25
N ARG A 172 -24.18 -10.01 4.06
CA ARG A 172 -24.16 -10.62 2.73
C ARG A 172 -25.36 -10.21 1.89
N ALA A 173 -26.55 -10.27 2.45
CA ALA A 173 -27.77 -9.89 1.72
C ALA A 173 -27.73 -8.42 1.27
N LEU A 174 -27.25 -7.52 2.12
CA LEU A 174 -27.08 -6.09 1.78
C LEU A 174 -25.97 -5.89 0.71
N TYR A 175 -24.87 -6.60 0.83
CA TYR A 175 -23.78 -6.53 -0.13
C TYR A 175 -24.20 -7.06 -1.53
N GLU A 176 -24.94 -8.17 -1.56
CA GLU A 176 -25.51 -8.74 -2.80
C GLU A 176 -26.58 -7.82 -3.40
N ALA A 177 -27.27 -7.02 -2.58
CA ALA A 177 -28.17 -5.97 -3.03
C ALA A 177 -27.43 -4.72 -3.56
N GLY A 178 -26.10 -4.70 -3.54
CA GLY A 178 -25.26 -3.62 -4.10
C GLY A 178 -24.78 -2.59 -3.08
N GLU A 179 -24.98 -2.83 -1.77
CA GLU A 179 -24.43 -1.93 -0.75
C GLU A 179 -22.91 -2.17 -0.59
N ALA A 180 -22.16 -1.07 -0.56
CA ALA A 180 -20.71 -1.14 -0.43
C ALA A 180 -20.28 -1.39 1.04
N PRO A 181 -19.24 -2.22 1.31
CA PRO A 181 -18.83 -2.56 2.67
C PRO A 181 -18.51 -1.36 3.56
N GLY A 182 -17.85 -0.35 3.03
CA GLY A 182 -17.53 0.87 3.78
C GLY A 182 -18.77 1.69 4.13
N ARG A 183 -19.84 1.63 3.32
CA ARG A 183 -21.12 2.25 3.65
C ARG A 183 -21.82 1.50 4.78
N LEU A 184 -21.82 0.17 4.72
CA LEU A 184 -22.38 -0.67 5.79
C LEU A 184 -21.65 -0.43 7.12
N TRP A 185 -20.31 -0.32 7.06
CA TRP A 185 -19.50 0.01 8.22
C TRP A 185 -19.83 1.41 8.79
N ALA A 186 -19.95 2.43 7.94
CA ALA A 186 -20.29 3.79 8.36
C ALA A 186 -21.68 3.92 8.98
N GLN A 187 -22.59 3.01 8.66
CA GLN A 187 -23.93 2.90 9.26
C GLN A 187 -23.94 2.12 10.59
N GLY A 188 -22.78 1.64 11.06
CA GLY A 188 -22.66 0.88 12.30
C GLY A 188 -23.11 -0.57 12.22
N LEU A 189 -23.39 -1.10 11.01
CA LEU A 189 -23.90 -2.47 10.85
C LEU A 189 -22.87 -3.55 11.19
N PHE A 190 -21.59 -3.19 11.22
CA PHE A 190 -20.51 -4.09 11.66
C PHE A 190 -20.40 -4.18 13.19
N GLU A 191 -21.05 -3.27 13.94
CA GLU A 191 -21.06 -3.31 15.40
C GLU A 191 -21.91 -4.46 15.96
N ALA A 192 -22.79 -5.02 15.13
CA ALA A 192 -23.62 -6.16 15.48
C ALA A 192 -22.91 -7.52 15.39
N LEU A 193 -21.67 -7.54 14.87
CA LEU A 193 -20.81 -8.71 14.77
C LEU A 193 -20.02 -8.90 16.07
#